data_412b8f30bd27be1313dbf8cf6ff48586
#
_entry.id   412b8f30bd27be1313dbf8cf6ff48586
#
_cell.length_a   1.000
_cell.length_b   1.000
_cell.length_c   1.000
_cell.angle_alpha   90.00
_cell.angle_beta   90.00
_cell.angle_gamma   90.00
#
_symmetry.space_group_name_H-M   'P 1'
#
loop_
_entity.id
_entity.type
_entity.pdbx_description
1 polymer ?
#
loop_
_entity_poly.entity_id
_entity_poly.type
_entity_poly.pdbx_seq_one_letter_code
_entity_poly.pdbx_strand_id
1 'polypeptide(L)'
;MIKVGEHITLDIIGTTKEYDPSIFEKVIHDIAKAAKVTILNISKYKFEPQGFTILALLAESHISFHTFPEKGIISFDFFTCGKISPSVAIDIIKKEFKHSRIIKKEFNRDTKSLYHDIYSSPGLQKSYVVNDVLEDFNSKVGQHIEILDLEQFGKSLFIDGEIQVAATDEHLYSSTFVNSGLILNKDNERAAIIGGGDGGVARECISKKFNFIDWYELDPEVVDVCNKHLGNIGNKATEKNSVKCVWGDAFESIKSVSDDTYDHIFVDLNDDQFCIDLASKNMDSLVRILKPKGVITAQVGSQDKKPHQVDSWLNVFNQNFGNTKLSRVYIPSFDCSWNFSSSINH
;
A
#
# COMPACT_ATOMS: atom_id res chain seq x y z
N MET A 1 -10.01 -20.98 5.19
CA MET A 1 -10.50 -19.78 5.93
C MET A 1 -11.29 -20.28 7.13
N ILE A 2 -10.84 -19.98 8.35
CA ILE A 2 -11.59 -20.30 9.58
C ILE A 2 -12.33 -19.03 9.96
N LYS A 3 -13.66 -19.01 9.78
CA LYS A 3 -14.50 -17.90 10.22
C LYS A 3 -14.68 -18.03 11.74
N VAL A 4 -14.14 -17.10 12.51
CA VAL A 4 -14.26 -17.05 13.98
C VAL A 4 -15.59 -16.42 14.39
N GLY A 5 -16.09 -15.45 13.62
CA GLY A 5 -17.37 -14.79 13.87
C GLY A 5 -17.53 -13.49 13.08
N GLU A 6 -18.68 -12.85 13.22
CA GLU A 6 -18.98 -11.55 12.68
C GLU A 6 -19.14 -10.54 13.81
N HIS A 7 -18.67 -9.32 13.58
CA HIS A 7 -18.68 -8.26 14.58
C HIS A 7 -19.18 -6.95 13.94
N ILE A 8 -20.17 -6.33 14.55
CA ILE A 8 -20.62 -4.99 14.17
C ILE A 8 -20.50 -4.04 15.35
N THR A 9 -20.13 -2.79 15.06
CA THR A 9 -20.25 -1.69 15.99
C THR A 9 -21.14 -0.60 15.40
N LEU A 10 -21.96 0.03 16.23
CA LEU A 10 -22.81 1.14 15.83
C LEU A 10 -22.60 2.31 16.80
N ASP A 11 -22.34 3.49 16.26
CA ASP A 11 -22.44 4.74 17.01
C ASP A 11 -23.75 5.42 16.65
N ILE A 12 -24.65 5.54 17.63
CA ILE A 12 -25.98 6.14 17.52
C ILE A 12 -25.86 7.57 18.02
N ILE A 13 -25.92 8.54 17.11
CA ILE A 13 -25.63 9.96 17.37
C ILE A 13 -26.92 10.78 17.33
N GLY A 14 -27.01 11.80 18.20
CA GLY A 14 -28.16 12.67 18.30
C GLY A 14 -29.17 12.21 19.37
N THR A 15 -28.72 11.36 20.28
CA THR A 15 -29.50 10.92 21.44
C THR A 15 -29.32 11.93 22.57
N THR A 16 -30.34 12.79 22.80
CA THR A 16 -30.25 13.88 23.79
C THR A 16 -30.92 13.54 25.12
N LYS A 17 -31.34 12.29 25.29
CA LYS A 17 -32.09 11.87 26.50
C LYS A 17 -31.30 10.84 27.29
N GLU A 18 -31.38 10.95 28.62
CA GLU A 18 -31.01 9.84 29.49
C GLU A 18 -32.09 8.75 29.31
N TYR A 19 -31.68 7.59 28.83
CA TYR A 19 -32.58 6.46 28.61
C TYR A 19 -32.66 5.59 29.87
N ASP A 20 -33.86 5.05 30.14
CA ASP A 20 -34.03 4.02 31.15
C ASP A 20 -33.24 2.75 30.71
N PRO A 21 -32.37 2.19 31.57
CA PRO A 21 -31.64 0.95 31.29
C PRO A 21 -32.52 -0.22 30.83
N SER A 22 -33.80 -0.27 31.20
CA SER A 22 -34.73 -1.31 30.78
C SER A 22 -34.98 -1.33 29.27
N ILE A 23 -34.87 -0.19 28.59
CA ILE A 23 -35.02 -0.09 27.13
C ILE A 23 -33.92 -0.91 26.44
N PHE A 24 -32.68 -0.78 26.92
CA PHE A 24 -31.53 -1.49 26.33
C PHE A 24 -31.62 -2.99 26.61
N GLU A 25 -32.09 -3.38 27.78
CA GLU A 25 -32.32 -4.78 28.11
C GLU A 25 -33.36 -5.40 27.17
N LYS A 26 -34.47 -4.71 26.94
CA LYS A 26 -35.47 -5.13 25.95
C LYS A 26 -34.84 -5.26 24.53
N VAL A 27 -34.08 -4.25 24.09
CA VAL A 27 -33.41 -4.27 22.79
C VAL A 27 -32.44 -5.44 22.68
N ILE A 28 -31.67 -5.74 23.74
CA ILE A 28 -30.77 -6.92 23.76
C ILE A 28 -31.56 -8.21 23.59
N HIS A 29 -32.71 -8.35 24.29
CA HIS A 29 -33.57 -9.54 24.14
C HIS A 29 -34.16 -9.66 22.73
N ASP A 30 -34.62 -8.55 22.15
CA ASP A 30 -35.15 -8.52 20.79
C ASP A 30 -34.04 -8.91 19.74
N ILE A 31 -32.81 -8.38 19.91
CA ILE A 31 -31.66 -8.72 19.08
C ILE A 31 -31.30 -10.21 19.25
N ALA A 32 -31.19 -10.69 20.48
CA ALA A 32 -30.82 -12.09 20.75
C ALA A 32 -31.84 -13.06 20.10
N LYS A 33 -33.12 -12.74 20.18
CA LYS A 33 -34.21 -13.50 19.54
C LYS A 33 -34.06 -13.49 18.01
N ALA A 34 -33.79 -12.33 17.40
CA ALA A 34 -33.64 -12.20 15.95
C ALA A 34 -32.38 -12.88 15.43
N ALA A 35 -31.26 -12.76 16.15
CA ALA A 35 -29.99 -13.40 15.82
C ALA A 35 -29.95 -14.89 16.19
N LYS A 36 -30.96 -15.40 16.91
CA LYS A 36 -31.03 -16.78 17.45
C LYS A 36 -29.81 -17.12 18.30
N VAL A 37 -29.42 -16.19 19.18
CA VAL A 37 -28.33 -16.36 20.16
C VAL A 37 -28.90 -16.49 21.56
N THR A 38 -28.13 -17.13 22.46
CA THR A 38 -28.54 -17.49 23.81
C THR A 38 -27.92 -16.53 24.83
N ILE A 39 -28.76 -15.76 25.55
CA ILE A 39 -28.29 -14.91 26.64
C ILE A 39 -27.97 -15.78 27.86
N LEU A 40 -26.75 -15.71 28.35
CA LEU A 40 -26.29 -16.39 29.56
C LEU A 40 -26.36 -15.51 30.80
N ASN A 41 -26.01 -14.23 30.66
CA ASN A 41 -26.03 -13.24 31.73
C ASN A 41 -26.14 -11.83 31.18
N ILE A 42 -26.73 -10.91 31.98
CA ILE A 42 -26.73 -9.47 31.67
C ILE A 42 -26.20 -8.73 32.90
N SER A 43 -25.15 -7.95 32.70
CA SER A 43 -24.54 -7.09 33.71
C SER A 43 -24.78 -5.62 33.36
N LYS A 44 -25.01 -4.81 34.37
CA LYS A 44 -25.30 -3.37 34.22
C LYS A 44 -24.47 -2.57 35.22
N TYR A 45 -24.04 -1.38 34.79
CA TYR A 45 -23.38 -0.42 35.67
C TYR A 45 -23.83 0.99 35.30
N LYS A 46 -24.26 1.74 36.32
CA LYS A 46 -24.62 3.17 36.18
C LYS A 46 -23.47 4.03 36.66
N PHE A 47 -23.10 5.02 35.87
CA PHE A 47 -22.03 5.97 36.19
C PHE A 47 -22.60 7.23 36.86
N GLU A 48 -21.82 7.84 37.73
CA GLU A 48 -22.10 9.16 38.28
C GLU A 48 -21.26 10.22 37.51
N PRO A 49 -21.80 11.36 37.11
CA PRO A 49 -23.19 11.80 37.38
C PRO A 49 -24.23 11.26 36.39
N GLN A 50 -23.82 10.63 35.26
CA GLN A 50 -24.71 10.14 34.21
C GLN A 50 -24.10 9.06 33.36
N GLY A 51 -24.91 8.39 32.55
CA GLY A 51 -24.49 7.32 31.65
C GLY A 51 -24.52 5.93 32.32
N PHE A 52 -24.55 4.92 31.49
CA PHE A 52 -24.44 3.53 31.97
C PHE A 52 -23.88 2.63 30.88
N THR A 53 -23.44 1.46 31.32
CA THR A 53 -23.05 0.34 30.47
C THR A 53 -23.95 -0.86 30.75
N ILE A 54 -24.34 -1.55 29.70
CA ILE A 54 -25.00 -2.85 29.80
C ILE A 54 -24.28 -3.84 28.86
N LEU A 55 -23.97 -5.02 29.41
CA LEU A 55 -23.28 -6.10 28.70
C LEU A 55 -24.08 -7.39 28.84
N ALA A 56 -24.46 -8.00 27.74
CA ALA A 56 -25.02 -9.34 27.69
C ALA A 56 -23.93 -10.33 27.26
N LEU A 57 -23.63 -11.29 28.14
CA LEU A 57 -22.85 -12.46 27.81
C LEU A 57 -23.75 -13.44 27.05
N LEU A 58 -23.33 -13.87 25.89
CA LEU A 58 -24.02 -14.83 25.06
C LEU A 58 -23.22 -16.16 25.01
N ALA A 59 -23.90 -17.26 24.78
CA ALA A 59 -23.22 -18.52 24.45
C ALA A 59 -22.37 -18.39 23.18
N GLU A 60 -22.78 -17.51 22.27
CA GLU A 60 -22.14 -17.23 20.99
C GLU A 60 -21.26 -15.96 20.98
N SER A 61 -21.07 -15.29 22.12
CA SER A 61 -20.14 -14.18 22.41
C SER A 61 -20.75 -13.05 23.28
N HIS A 62 -21.06 -11.84 22.75
CA HIS A 62 -21.59 -10.73 23.56
C HIS A 62 -22.33 -9.66 22.76
N ILE A 63 -23.19 -8.90 23.50
CA ILE A 63 -23.76 -7.63 23.05
C ILE A 63 -23.51 -6.60 24.15
N SER A 64 -23.11 -5.38 23.78
CA SER A 64 -22.99 -4.28 24.74
C SER A 64 -23.59 -2.98 24.23
N PHE A 65 -24.01 -2.13 25.19
CA PHE A 65 -24.32 -0.72 25.00
C PHE A 65 -23.55 0.11 26.02
N HIS A 66 -22.99 1.23 25.56
CA HIS A 66 -22.40 2.28 26.38
C HIS A 66 -23.06 3.60 26.05
N THR A 67 -23.58 4.31 27.03
CA THR A 67 -24.24 5.58 26.83
C THR A 67 -23.36 6.73 27.29
N PHE A 68 -23.33 7.80 26.48
CA PHE A 68 -22.60 9.04 26.73
C PHE A 68 -23.59 10.21 26.58
N PRO A 69 -24.48 10.46 27.58
CA PRO A 69 -25.54 11.48 27.47
C PRO A 69 -24.97 12.87 27.19
N GLU A 70 -23.80 13.20 27.77
CA GLU A 70 -23.11 14.47 27.60
C GLU A 70 -22.62 14.73 26.17
N LYS A 71 -22.45 13.63 25.38
CA LYS A 71 -22.05 13.69 23.97
C LYS A 71 -23.20 13.43 23.01
N GLY A 72 -24.37 13.03 23.55
CA GLY A 72 -25.50 12.60 22.74
C GLY A 72 -25.19 11.34 21.90
N ILE A 73 -24.40 10.40 22.45
CA ILE A 73 -23.93 9.20 21.75
C ILE A 73 -24.28 7.96 22.58
N ILE A 74 -24.72 6.91 21.86
CA ILE A 74 -24.80 5.54 22.37
C ILE A 74 -23.91 4.69 21.47
N SER A 75 -22.92 4.02 22.05
CA SER A 75 -22.09 3.04 21.35
C SER A 75 -22.63 1.64 21.58
N PHE A 76 -22.81 0.90 20.51
CA PHE A 76 -23.30 -0.48 20.49
C PHE A 76 -22.26 -1.40 19.88
N ASP A 77 -22.12 -2.58 20.44
CA ASP A 77 -21.21 -3.61 20.00
C ASP A 77 -21.91 -4.97 20.02
N PHE A 78 -21.82 -5.73 18.92
CA PHE A 78 -22.33 -7.08 18.83
C PHE A 78 -21.36 -7.96 18.06
N PHE A 79 -20.70 -8.85 18.78
CA PHE A 79 -19.88 -9.92 18.24
C PHE A 79 -20.59 -11.26 18.41
N THR A 80 -20.60 -12.09 17.36
CA THR A 80 -21.20 -13.42 17.42
C THR A 80 -20.50 -14.42 16.48
N CYS A 81 -20.29 -15.64 16.96
CA CYS A 81 -19.95 -16.80 16.14
C CYS A 81 -21.19 -17.59 15.69
N GLY A 82 -22.40 -17.06 15.94
CA GLY A 82 -23.67 -17.66 15.54
C GLY A 82 -23.87 -17.70 14.03
N LYS A 83 -24.92 -18.39 13.59
CA LYS A 83 -25.20 -18.60 12.15
C LYS A 83 -25.87 -17.41 11.48
N ILE A 84 -26.49 -16.50 12.25
CA ILE A 84 -27.19 -15.32 11.74
C ILE A 84 -26.30 -14.12 11.93
N SER A 85 -26.14 -13.32 10.86
CA SER A 85 -25.34 -12.10 10.89
C SER A 85 -25.80 -11.13 11.98
N PRO A 86 -24.88 -10.51 12.75
CA PRO A 86 -25.21 -9.50 13.74
C PRO A 86 -25.89 -8.27 13.14
N SER A 87 -25.88 -8.09 11.82
CA SER A 87 -26.55 -7.00 11.10
C SER A 87 -28.06 -6.95 11.33
N VAL A 88 -28.70 -8.04 11.78
CA VAL A 88 -30.11 -8.04 12.18
C VAL A 88 -30.42 -7.06 13.31
N ALA A 89 -29.41 -6.68 14.11
CA ALA A 89 -29.55 -5.69 15.18
C ALA A 89 -29.85 -4.28 14.64
N ILE A 90 -29.43 -3.96 13.42
CA ILE A 90 -29.52 -2.61 12.85
C ILE A 90 -30.96 -2.13 12.75
N ASP A 91 -31.86 -2.96 12.24
CA ASP A 91 -33.27 -2.58 12.07
C ASP A 91 -33.99 -2.46 13.41
N ILE A 92 -33.62 -3.29 14.39
CA ILE A 92 -34.17 -3.21 15.76
C ILE A 92 -33.73 -1.91 16.41
N ILE A 93 -32.45 -1.56 16.30
CA ILE A 93 -31.86 -0.32 16.84
C ILE A 93 -32.47 0.91 16.16
N LYS A 94 -32.60 0.92 14.83
CA LYS A 94 -33.25 2.01 14.09
C LYS A 94 -34.70 2.23 14.51
N LYS A 95 -35.41 1.18 14.81
CA LYS A 95 -36.81 1.26 15.27
C LYS A 95 -36.93 1.86 16.67
N GLU A 96 -36.01 1.53 17.56
CA GLU A 96 -36.02 2.03 18.95
C GLU A 96 -35.47 3.47 19.04
N PHE A 97 -34.33 3.75 18.39
CA PHE A 97 -33.67 5.07 18.43
C PHE A 97 -34.00 5.89 17.17
N LYS A 98 -35.26 6.17 16.96
CA LYS A 98 -35.76 6.98 15.82
C LYS A 98 -35.11 8.36 15.80
N HIS A 99 -34.87 8.88 14.59
CA HIS A 99 -34.29 10.20 14.33
C HIS A 99 -32.80 10.36 14.70
N SER A 100 -32.10 9.29 15.08
CA SER A 100 -30.66 9.29 15.32
C SER A 100 -29.89 8.97 14.03
N ARG A 101 -28.72 9.55 13.89
CA ARG A 101 -27.74 9.14 12.86
C ARG A 101 -26.99 7.92 13.36
N ILE A 102 -26.91 6.88 12.54
CA ILE A 102 -26.16 5.66 12.87
C ILE A 102 -24.94 5.57 11.98
N ILE A 103 -23.76 5.45 12.60
CA ILE A 103 -22.50 5.12 11.94
C ILE A 103 -22.24 3.64 12.20
N LYS A 104 -22.16 2.84 11.14
CA LYS A 104 -21.92 1.39 11.21
C LYS A 104 -20.49 1.08 10.79
N LYS A 105 -19.85 0.16 11.53
CA LYS A 105 -18.61 -0.53 11.12
C LYS A 105 -18.83 -2.03 11.25
N GLU A 106 -18.33 -2.79 10.28
CA GLU A 106 -18.40 -4.26 10.28
C GLU A 106 -16.99 -4.81 10.21
N PHE A 107 -16.73 -5.86 10.98
CA PHE A 107 -15.45 -6.54 11.03
C PHE A 107 -15.69 -8.04 10.84
N ASN A 108 -15.06 -8.62 9.84
CA ASN A 108 -14.92 -10.07 9.74
C ASN A 108 -13.79 -10.50 10.66
N ARG A 109 -14.12 -11.34 11.65
CA ARG A 109 -13.13 -12.00 12.50
C ARG A 109 -12.84 -13.38 11.90
N ASP A 110 -12.05 -13.38 10.84
CA ASP A 110 -11.51 -14.57 10.23
C ASP A 110 -9.98 -14.61 10.42
N THR A 111 -9.33 -15.60 9.83
CA THR A 111 -7.86 -15.74 9.91
C THR A 111 -7.12 -14.79 8.95
N LYS A 112 -7.84 -13.94 8.22
CA LYS A 112 -7.25 -12.97 7.30
C LYS A 112 -7.26 -11.59 7.94
N SER A 113 -6.12 -10.91 7.87
CA SER A 113 -6.00 -9.51 8.27
C SER A 113 -6.18 -8.57 7.09
N LEU A 114 -6.51 -7.31 7.37
CA LEU A 114 -6.51 -6.23 6.39
C LEU A 114 -5.27 -5.38 6.58
N TYR A 115 -4.53 -5.18 5.52
CA TYR A 115 -3.43 -4.22 5.47
C TYR A 115 -3.91 -2.95 4.77
N HIS A 116 -3.71 -1.79 5.40
CA HIS A 116 -4.11 -0.51 4.86
C HIS A 116 -2.93 0.13 4.13
N ASP A 117 -3.08 0.28 2.83
CA ASP A 117 -2.11 0.96 1.98
C ASP A 117 -2.23 2.48 2.18
N ILE A 118 -1.11 3.14 2.46
CA ILE A 118 -1.07 4.60 2.63
C ILE A 118 -1.02 5.34 1.28
N TYR A 119 -0.68 4.66 0.19
CA TYR A 119 -0.69 5.23 -1.16
C TYR A 119 -2.12 5.31 -1.71
N SER A 120 -2.85 6.30 -1.24
CA SER A 120 -4.24 6.53 -1.65
C SER A 120 -4.54 8.02 -1.85
N SER A 121 -5.57 8.30 -2.64
CA SER A 121 -6.06 9.68 -2.79
C SER A 121 -6.67 10.18 -1.48
N PRO A 122 -6.62 11.49 -1.18
CA PRO A 122 -7.25 12.05 0.00
C PRO A 122 -8.73 11.63 0.14
N GLY A 123 -9.11 11.10 1.30
CA GLY A 123 -10.47 10.63 1.58
C GLY A 123 -10.80 9.23 1.08
N LEU A 124 -9.87 8.53 0.43
CA LEU A 124 -9.94 7.13 0.07
C LEU A 124 -9.06 6.30 1.02
N GLN A 125 -9.53 5.11 1.37
CA GLN A 125 -8.74 4.10 2.07
C GLN A 125 -8.74 2.84 1.22
N LYS A 126 -7.55 2.37 0.82
CA LYS A 126 -7.32 1.11 0.13
C LYS A 126 -6.84 0.09 1.14
N SER A 127 -7.31 -1.14 1.02
CA SER A 127 -6.89 -2.23 1.90
C SER A 127 -6.72 -3.51 1.11
N TYR A 128 -5.71 -4.29 1.47
CA TYR A 128 -5.47 -5.63 0.95
C TYR A 128 -5.87 -6.69 1.97
N VAL A 129 -6.42 -7.80 1.51
CA VAL A 129 -6.61 -9.00 2.33
C VAL A 129 -5.30 -9.75 2.38
N VAL A 130 -4.74 -9.90 3.58
CA VAL A 130 -3.47 -10.56 3.83
C VAL A 130 -3.72 -12.00 4.28
N ASN A 131 -3.09 -12.95 3.58
CA ASN A 131 -3.07 -14.36 3.95
C ASN A 131 -2.00 -14.65 5.01
N ASP A 132 -0.80 -14.06 4.82
CA ASP A 132 0.35 -14.26 5.71
C ASP A 132 1.31 -13.07 5.68
N VAL A 133 2.02 -12.84 6.77
CA VAL A 133 3.13 -11.89 6.89
C VAL A 133 4.42 -12.70 6.85
N LEU A 134 5.18 -12.59 5.76
CA LEU A 134 6.39 -13.39 5.55
C LEU A 134 7.64 -12.73 6.11
N GLU A 135 7.71 -11.41 6.07
CA GLU A 135 8.76 -10.57 6.68
C GLU A 135 8.15 -9.25 7.14
N ASP A 136 8.69 -8.72 8.26
CA ASP A 136 8.31 -7.44 8.86
C ASP A 136 9.50 -6.96 9.71
N PHE A 137 10.26 -5.98 9.22
CA PHE A 137 11.44 -5.47 9.91
C PHE A 137 11.84 -4.06 9.45
N ASN A 138 12.67 -3.40 10.24
CA ASN A 138 13.34 -2.17 9.84
C ASN A 138 14.75 -2.47 9.35
N SER A 139 15.06 -2.00 8.15
CA SER A 139 16.39 -2.18 7.56
C SER A 139 17.43 -1.26 8.21
N LYS A 140 18.72 -1.52 7.93
CA LYS A 140 19.83 -0.70 8.45
C LYS A 140 19.84 0.73 7.93
N VAL A 141 19.24 0.97 6.77
CA VAL A 141 19.09 2.33 6.22
C VAL A 141 17.84 3.05 6.74
N GLY A 142 17.02 2.38 7.56
CA GLY A 142 15.88 2.95 8.26
C GLY A 142 14.54 2.81 7.54
N GLN A 143 14.44 2.02 6.47
CA GLN A 143 13.18 1.70 5.82
C GLN A 143 12.44 0.59 6.58
N HIS A 144 11.12 0.69 6.71
CA HIS A 144 10.27 -0.39 7.20
C HIS A 144 9.87 -1.29 6.04
N ILE A 145 10.33 -2.53 6.06
CA ILE A 145 10.18 -3.49 4.96
C ILE A 145 9.23 -4.60 5.39
N GLU A 146 8.21 -4.85 4.58
CA GLU A 146 7.27 -5.94 4.79
C GLU A 146 7.12 -6.77 3.50
N ILE A 147 7.12 -8.09 3.63
CA ILE A 147 6.70 -9.01 2.58
C ILE A 147 5.40 -9.67 3.02
N LEU A 148 4.32 -9.36 2.33
CA LEU A 148 2.99 -9.86 2.61
C LEU A 148 2.53 -10.81 1.51
N ASP A 149 1.86 -11.92 1.88
CA ASP A 149 1.13 -12.75 0.93
C ASP A 149 -0.32 -12.24 0.84
N LEU A 150 -0.60 -11.54 -0.25
CA LEU A 150 -1.92 -10.94 -0.51
C LEU A 150 -2.82 -11.94 -1.23
N GLU A 151 -4.11 -11.98 -0.87
CA GLU A 151 -5.06 -12.93 -1.47
C GLU A 151 -5.17 -12.80 -2.98
N GLN A 152 -5.20 -11.57 -3.50
CA GLN A 152 -5.40 -11.30 -4.92
C GLN A 152 -4.08 -11.18 -5.69
N PHE A 153 -3.04 -10.65 -5.06
CA PHE A 153 -1.81 -10.24 -5.75
C PHE A 153 -0.61 -11.12 -5.43
N GLY A 154 -0.78 -12.12 -4.53
CA GLY A 154 0.30 -12.99 -4.07
C GLY A 154 1.33 -12.24 -3.25
N LYS A 155 2.55 -12.76 -3.22
CA LYS A 155 3.64 -12.14 -2.46
C LYS A 155 3.94 -10.74 -2.98
N SER A 156 4.00 -9.77 -2.09
CA SER A 156 4.13 -8.36 -2.40
C SER A 156 5.08 -7.69 -1.42
N LEU A 157 5.89 -6.75 -1.92
CA LEU A 157 6.78 -5.91 -1.12
C LEU A 157 6.06 -4.61 -0.77
N PHE A 158 6.15 -4.24 0.50
CA PHE A 158 5.79 -2.92 1.01
C PHE A 158 7.02 -2.28 1.64
N ILE A 159 7.21 -0.99 1.40
CA ILE A 159 8.23 -0.16 2.05
C ILE A 159 7.52 1.05 2.65
N ASP A 160 7.73 1.28 3.94
CA ASP A 160 7.14 2.39 4.69
C ASP A 160 5.60 2.50 4.53
N GLY A 161 4.93 1.34 4.40
CA GLY A 161 3.47 1.24 4.28
C GLY A 161 2.91 1.41 2.86
N GLU A 162 3.75 1.63 1.85
CA GLU A 162 3.35 1.72 0.44
C GLU A 162 3.73 0.44 -0.32
N ILE A 163 2.80 -0.08 -1.12
CA ILE A 163 3.10 -1.21 -2.00
C ILE A 163 4.10 -0.80 -3.08
N GLN A 164 5.19 -1.57 -3.20
CA GLN A 164 6.23 -1.33 -4.19
C GLN A 164 6.12 -2.27 -5.39
N VAL A 165 5.77 -3.53 -5.12
CA VAL A 165 5.66 -4.54 -6.16
C VAL A 165 4.78 -5.70 -5.70
N ALA A 166 4.07 -6.34 -6.64
CA ALA A 166 3.32 -7.57 -6.40
C ALA A 166 3.65 -8.62 -7.46
N ALA A 167 3.77 -9.89 -7.02
CA ALA A 167 4.23 -10.97 -7.87
C ALA A 167 3.37 -11.23 -9.12
N THR A 168 2.07 -10.88 -9.08
CA THR A 168 1.14 -11.18 -10.17
C THR A 168 1.23 -10.19 -11.33
N ASP A 169 1.62 -8.94 -11.09
CA ASP A 169 1.53 -7.86 -12.09
C ASP A 169 2.80 -7.01 -12.25
N GLU A 170 3.86 -7.32 -11.51
CA GLU A 170 5.16 -6.65 -11.59
C GLU A 170 5.67 -6.54 -13.03
N HIS A 171 5.47 -7.58 -13.83
CA HIS A 171 5.93 -7.61 -15.23
C HIS A 171 5.35 -6.48 -16.08
N LEU A 172 4.16 -5.95 -15.76
CA LEU A 172 3.56 -4.80 -16.44
C LEU A 172 4.38 -3.53 -16.18
N TYR A 173 4.82 -3.35 -14.94
CA TYR A 173 5.67 -2.23 -14.53
C TYR A 173 7.03 -2.31 -15.20
N SER A 174 7.83 -3.33 -14.88
CA SER A 174 9.22 -3.42 -15.31
C SER A 174 9.38 -3.49 -16.84
N SER A 175 8.50 -4.22 -17.54
CA SER A 175 8.55 -4.29 -18.99
C SER A 175 8.19 -2.95 -19.66
N THR A 176 7.19 -2.23 -19.14
CA THR A 176 6.84 -0.92 -19.67
C THR A 176 7.95 0.08 -19.41
N PHE A 177 8.53 0.05 -18.21
CA PHE A 177 9.61 0.93 -17.82
C PHE A 177 10.81 0.82 -18.78
N VAL A 178 11.35 -0.38 -18.95
CA VAL A 178 12.52 -0.61 -19.82
C VAL A 178 12.19 -0.34 -21.30
N ASN A 179 11.02 -0.79 -21.77
CA ASN A 179 10.60 -0.55 -23.16
C ASN A 179 10.40 0.94 -23.46
N SER A 180 9.99 1.75 -22.48
CA SER A 180 9.83 3.20 -22.65
C SER A 180 11.12 3.88 -23.09
N GLY A 181 12.26 3.47 -22.53
CA GLY A 181 13.59 3.92 -22.96
C GLY A 181 13.99 3.37 -24.33
N LEU A 182 13.80 2.05 -24.54
CA LEU A 182 14.19 1.36 -25.77
C LEU A 182 13.41 1.79 -27.02
N ILE A 183 12.23 2.40 -26.86
CA ILE A 183 11.48 3.02 -27.97
C ILE A 183 12.23 4.24 -28.52
N LEU A 184 12.96 4.97 -27.69
CA LEU A 184 13.70 6.18 -28.07
C LEU A 184 15.11 5.86 -28.59
N ASN A 185 15.80 4.93 -27.94
CA ASN A 185 17.11 4.41 -28.38
C ASN A 185 17.14 2.89 -28.17
N LYS A 186 17.62 2.15 -29.17
CA LYS A 186 17.72 0.68 -29.16
C LYS A 186 19.09 0.16 -28.76
N ASP A 187 20.05 1.06 -28.50
CA ASP A 187 21.37 0.66 -28.07
C ASP A 187 21.28 0.02 -26.68
N ASN A 188 21.94 -1.11 -26.49
CA ASN A 188 21.86 -1.92 -25.29
C ASN A 188 23.22 -2.39 -24.79
N GLU A 189 24.25 -1.61 -25.04
CA GLU A 189 25.59 -1.94 -24.57
C GLU A 189 25.70 -1.81 -23.06
N ARG A 190 25.29 -0.67 -22.50
CA ARG A 190 25.40 -0.43 -21.06
C ARG A 190 24.23 0.35 -20.47
N ALA A 191 23.68 -0.16 -19.37
CA ALA A 191 22.64 0.50 -18.59
C ALA A 191 23.09 0.79 -17.17
N ALA A 192 22.59 1.90 -16.60
CA ALA A 192 22.57 2.13 -15.17
C ALA A 192 21.13 1.97 -14.65
N ILE A 193 20.97 1.34 -13.48
CA ILE A 193 19.71 1.28 -12.74
C ILE A 193 19.96 1.96 -11.39
N ILE A 194 19.13 2.93 -11.03
CA ILE A 194 19.21 3.67 -9.78
C ILE A 194 17.97 3.33 -8.95
N GLY A 195 18.15 2.57 -7.89
CA GLY A 195 17.05 1.96 -7.11
C GLY A 195 16.57 0.65 -7.72
N GLY A 196 15.29 0.33 -7.57
CA GLY A 196 14.68 -0.88 -8.11
C GLY A 196 15.09 -2.16 -7.38
N GLY A 197 15.11 -2.13 -6.05
CA GLY A 197 15.60 -3.21 -5.17
C GLY A 197 14.87 -4.55 -5.33
N ASP A 198 13.69 -4.59 -5.97
CA ASP A 198 12.99 -5.84 -6.29
C ASP A 198 13.68 -6.64 -7.43
N GLY A 199 14.52 -5.97 -8.24
CA GLY A 199 15.27 -6.57 -9.35
C GLY A 199 14.50 -6.75 -10.65
N GLY A 200 13.24 -6.31 -10.75
CA GLY A 200 12.42 -6.44 -11.95
C GLY A 200 12.99 -5.70 -13.14
N VAL A 201 13.44 -4.46 -12.95
CA VAL A 201 14.10 -3.65 -13.99
C VAL A 201 15.41 -4.31 -14.44
N ALA A 202 16.22 -4.84 -13.51
CA ALA A 202 17.45 -5.54 -13.83
C ALA A 202 17.17 -6.80 -14.66
N ARG A 203 16.15 -7.60 -14.29
CA ARG A 203 15.69 -8.75 -15.09
C ARG A 203 15.26 -8.33 -16.50
N GLU A 204 14.51 -7.26 -16.63
CA GLU A 204 14.08 -6.78 -17.95
C GLU A 204 15.30 -6.33 -18.82
N CYS A 205 16.26 -5.61 -18.25
CA CYS A 205 17.48 -5.24 -18.95
C CYS A 205 18.26 -6.48 -19.43
N ILE A 206 18.36 -7.52 -18.59
CA ILE A 206 18.96 -8.80 -18.99
C ILE A 206 18.17 -9.42 -20.16
N SER A 207 16.84 -9.44 -20.10
CA SER A 207 15.99 -9.99 -21.15
C SER A 207 16.14 -9.25 -22.48
N LYS A 208 16.40 -7.94 -22.44
CA LYS A 208 16.67 -7.07 -23.60
C LYS A 208 18.13 -7.12 -24.05
N LYS A 209 18.95 -8.01 -23.45
CA LYS A 209 20.34 -8.29 -23.83
C LYS A 209 21.28 -7.09 -23.66
N PHE A 210 21.09 -6.30 -22.61
CA PHE A 210 22.12 -5.36 -22.20
C PHE A 210 23.39 -6.13 -21.83
N ASN A 211 24.54 -5.72 -22.40
CA ASN A 211 25.83 -6.39 -22.18
C ASN A 211 26.37 -6.12 -20.79
N PHE A 212 26.18 -4.88 -20.29
CA PHE A 212 26.58 -4.44 -18.97
C PHE A 212 25.47 -3.67 -18.28
N ILE A 213 25.22 -3.99 -17.00
CA ILE A 213 24.21 -3.37 -16.16
C ILE A 213 24.88 -3.02 -14.84
N ASP A 214 25.05 -1.73 -14.55
CA ASP A 214 25.45 -1.24 -13.23
C ASP A 214 24.19 -0.94 -12.43
N TRP A 215 23.93 -1.72 -11.39
CA TRP A 215 22.75 -1.60 -10.55
C TRP A 215 23.11 -0.99 -9.20
N TYR A 216 22.69 0.27 -8.99
CA TYR A 216 22.93 1.07 -7.80
C TYR A 216 21.73 0.96 -6.87
N GLU A 217 21.90 0.36 -5.71
CA GLU A 217 20.82 0.20 -4.72
C GLU A 217 21.31 0.62 -3.34
N LEU A 218 20.47 1.44 -2.69
CA LEU A 218 20.77 1.98 -1.36
C LEU A 218 20.71 0.90 -0.29
N ASP A 219 19.69 0.03 -0.37
CA ASP A 219 19.39 -0.96 0.64
C ASP A 219 19.53 -2.41 0.14
N PRO A 220 20.68 -3.05 0.37
CA PRO A 220 20.85 -4.45 -0.01
C PRO A 220 19.89 -5.41 0.72
N GLU A 221 19.32 -5.02 1.88
CA GLU A 221 18.38 -5.88 2.60
C GLU A 221 17.04 -6.01 1.86
N VAL A 222 16.62 -4.98 1.09
CA VAL A 222 15.47 -5.08 0.16
C VAL A 222 15.75 -6.12 -0.92
N VAL A 223 16.95 -6.08 -1.52
CA VAL A 223 17.33 -7.05 -2.56
C VAL A 223 17.36 -8.47 -2.01
N ASP A 224 17.92 -8.66 -0.82
CA ASP A 224 18.01 -9.97 -0.17
C ASP A 224 16.64 -10.56 0.12
N VAL A 225 15.72 -9.77 0.68
CA VAL A 225 14.38 -10.24 1.01
C VAL A 225 13.54 -10.48 -0.24
N CYS A 226 13.70 -9.68 -1.29
CA CYS A 226 13.07 -9.92 -2.58
C CYS A 226 13.60 -11.19 -3.25
N ASN A 227 14.90 -11.44 -3.24
CA ASN A 227 15.45 -12.70 -3.74
C ASN A 227 14.93 -13.92 -2.98
N LYS A 228 14.74 -13.79 -1.66
CA LYS A 228 14.23 -14.87 -0.80
C LYS A 228 12.74 -15.19 -1.07
N HIS A 229 11.89 -14.18 -1.18
CA HIS A 229 10.44 -14.36 -1.21
C HIS A 229 9.80 -14.10 -2.59
N LEU A 230 10.39 -13.21 -3.38
CA LEU A 230 9.93 -12.75 -4.69
C LEU A 230 10.92 -13.15 -5.81
N GLY A 231 11.66 -14.25 -5.63
CA GLY A 231 12.78 -14.65 -6.49
C GLY A 231 12.48 -14.76 -7.99
N ASN A 232 11.20 -14.88 -8.38
CA ASN A 232 10.80 -14.87 -9.79
C ASN A 232 10.87 -13.47 -10.40
N ILE A 233 10.75 -12.39 -9.60
CA ILE A 233 10.78 -11.00 -10.09
C ILE A 233 12.19 -10.67 -10.58
N GLY A 234 13.18 -10.66 -9.71
CA GLY A 234 14.56 -10.37 -10.07
C GLY A 234 15.25 -11.50 -10.85
N ASN A 235 14.70 -12.72 -10.79
CA ASN A 235 15.23 -13.93 -11.46
C ASN A 235 16.75 -14.07 -11.29
N LYS A 236 17.23 -13.87 -10.05
CA LYS A 236 18.67 -13.91 -9.71
C LYS A 236 19.52 -12.95 -10.53
N ALA A 237 19.03 -11.75 -10.80
CA ALA A 237 19.77 -10.74 -11.55
C ALA A 237 21.13 -10.44 -10.91
N THR A 238 21.23 -10.45 -9.58
CA THR A 238 22.49 -10.25 -8.83
C THR A 238 23.57 -11.30 -9.10
N GLU A 239 23.19 -12.50 -9.59
CA GLU A 239 24.12 -13.60 -9.89
C GLU A 239 24.58 -13.59 -11.36
N LYS A 240 24.10 -12.67 -12.20
CA LYS A 240 24.43 -12.62 -13.63
C LYS A 240 25.74 -11.86 -13.87
N ASN A 241 26.61 -12.40 -14.71
CA ASN A 241 27.88 -11.78 -15.05
C ASN A 241 27.74 -10.41 -15.74
N SER A 242 26.57 -10.12 -16.34
CA SER A 242 26.27 -8.83 -16.95
C SER A 242 25.87 -7.76 -15.94
N VAL A 243 25.60 -8.14 -14.69
CA VAL A 243 25.12 -7.23 -13.65
C VAL A 243 26.21 -6.99 -12.61
N LYS A 244 26.50 -5.72 -12.37
CA LYS A 244 27.35 -5.27 -11.27
C LYS A 244 26.50 -4.51 -10.27
N CYS A 245 26.30 -5.07 -9.08
CA CYS A 245 25.62 -4.38 -7.97
C CYS A 245 26.59 -3.42 -7.28
N VAL A 246 26.12 -2.21 -7.01
CA VAL A 246 26.82 -1.15 -6.27
C VAL A 246 25.93 -0.73 -5.11
N TRP A 247 26.33 -1.13 -3.91
CA TRP A 247 25.54 -0.89 -2.70
C TRP A 247 25.85 0.48 -2.10
N GLY A 248 24.81 1.23 -1.71
CA GLY A 248 24.88 2.53 -1.08
C GLY A 248 24.30 3.66 -1.94
N ASP A 249 24.63 4.90 -1.58
CA ASP A 249 24.11 6.08 -2.29
C ASP A 249 24.56 6.09 -3.76
N ALA A 250 23.57 5.95 -4.64
CA ALA A 250 23.77 5.96 -6.09
C ALA A 250 24.38 7.28 -6.56
N PHE A 251 23.91 8.41 -6.04
CA PHE A 251 24.36 9.75 -6.48
C PHE A 251 25.80 10.07 -6.03
N GLU A 252 26.25 9.49 -4.94
CA GLU A 252 27.67 9.55 -4.58
C GLU A 252 28.50 8.62 -5.49
N SER A 253 28.01 7.41 -5.77
CA SER A 253 28.71 6.40 -6.56
C SER A 253 28.92 6.85 -8.02
N ILE A 254 27.92 7.48 -8.64
CA ILE A 254 28.00 7.92 -10.05
C ILE A 254 28.96 9.08 -10.28
N LYS A 255 29.40 9.80 -9.24
CA LYS A 255 30.42 10.86 -9.36
C LYS A 255 31.73 10.35 -9.91
N SER A 256 32.08 9.08 -9.64
CA SER A 256 33.30 8.42 -10.10
C SER A 256 33.16 7.75 -11.48
N VAL A 257 31.95 7.73 -12.05
CA VAL A 257 31.71 7.17 -13.38
C VAL A 257 32.17 8.14 -14.44
N SER A 258 32.82 7.63 -15.49
CA SER A 258 33.28 8.42 -16.62
C SER A 258 32.15 9.04 -17.40
N ASP A 259 32.43 10.15 -18.08
CA ASP A 259 31.49 10.78 -18.99
C ASP A 259 31.07 9.79 -20.11
N ASP A 260 29.90 9.99 -20.68
CA ASP A 260 29.39 9.22 -21.85
C ASP A 260 29.48 7.69 -21.67
N THR A 261 29.13 7.18 -20.47
CA THR A 261 29.25 5.75 -20.15
C THR A 261 28.02 4.95 -20.53
N TYR A 262 26.80 5.46 -20.30
CA TYR A 262 25.57 4.69 -20.41
C TYR A 262 24.76 5.03 -21.65
N ASP A 263 24.21 3.99 -22.31
CA ASP A 263 23.19 4.14 -23.34
C ASP A 263 21.82 4.42 -22.71
N HIS A 264 21.57 3.81 -21.53
CA HIS A 264 20.35 3.99 -20.77
C HIS A 264 20.61 4.19 -19.29
N ILE A 265 19.86 5.11 -18.68
CA ILE A 265 19.77 5.25 -17.23
C ILE A 265 18.28 5.06 -16.84
N PHE A 266 18.02 4.10 -15.96
CA PHE A 266 16.70 3.83 -15.40
C PHE A 266 16.68 4.33 -13.95
N VAL A 267 15.83 5.32 -13.65
CA VAL A 267 15.69 5.90 -12.31
C VAL A 267 14.42 5.35 -11.67
N ASP A 268 14.59 4.39 -10.78
CA ASP A 268 13.53 3.64 -10.10
C ASP A 268 13.53 3.95 -8.59
N LEU A 269 13.34 5.21 -8.28
CA LEU A 269 13.22 5.75 -6.92
C LEU A 269 11.75 5.98 -6.58
N ASN A 270 11.43 6.19 -5.30
CA ASN A 270 10.10 6.61 -4.89
C ASN A 270 9.67 7.91 -5.59
N ASP A 271 8.36 8.09 -5.77
CA ASP A 271 7.76 9.25 -6.43
C ASP A 271 7.48 10.41 -5.46
N ASP A 272 8.05 10.37 -4.25
CA ASP A 272 7.91 11.43 -3.27
C ASP A 272 8.78 12.67 -3.59
N GLN A 273 8.46 13.80 -2.95
CA GLN A 273 9.16 15.06 -3.21
C GLN A 273 10.65 15.02 -2.85
N PHE A 274 11.02 14.22 -1.84
CA PHE A 274 12.42 14.07 -1.44
C PHE A 274 13.25 13.43 -2.56
N CYS A 275 12.76 12.34 -3.16
CA CYS A 275 13.43 11.66 -4.27
C CYS A 275 13.48 12.54 -5.54
N ILE A 276 12.43 13.31 -5.82
CA ILE A 276 12.41 14.28 -6.92
C ILE A 276 13.48 15.34 -6.73
N ASP A 277 13.57 15.92 -5.55
CA ASP A 277 14.56 16.98 -5.23
C ASP A 277 15.99 16.41 -5.28
N LEU A 278 16.18 15.18 -4.81
CA LEU A 278 17.47 14.48 -4.85
C LEU A 278 17.93 14.22 -6.29
N ALA A 279 17.04 13.72 -7.15
CA ALA A 279 17.34 13.51 -8.57
C ALA A 279 17.60 14.84 -9.29
N SER A 280 16.80 15.88 -9.02
CA SER A 280 16.98 17.22 -9.57
C SER A 280 18.37 17.80 -9.23
N LYS A 281 18.77 17.70 -7.96
CA LYS A 281 20.08 18.17 -7.49
C LYS A 281 21.27 17.47 -8.15
N ASN A 282 21.09 16.22 -8.58
CA ASN A 282 22.14 15.40 -9.17
C ASN A 282 21.99 15.24 -10.69
N MET A 283 21.10 16.00 -11.31
CA MET A 283 20.79 15.86 -12.75
C MET A 283 22.02 16.08 -13.64
N ASP A 284 22.88 17.05 -13.32
CA ASP A 284 24.12 17.31 -14.06
C ASP A 284 25.02 16.05 -14.09
N SER A 285 25.07 15.30 -13.00
CA SER A 285 25.83 14.03 -12.95
C SER A 285 25.20 12.96 -13.82
N LEU A 286 23.86 12.87 -13.84
CA LEU A 286 23.13 11.93 -14.69
C LEU A 286 23.32 12.25 -16.17
N VAL A 287 23.21 13.53 -16.55
CA VAL A 287 23.45 14.01 -17.92
C VAL A 287 24.90 13.70 -18.36
N ARG A 288 25.87 13.97 -17.50
CA ARG A 288 27.31 13.76 -17.79
C ARG A 288 27.66 12.30 -18.12
N ILE A 289 27.09 11.35 -17.36
CA ILE A 289 27.40 9.92 -17.56
C ILE A 289 26.57 9.27 -18.66
N LEU A 290 25.55 9.96 -19.17
CA LEU A 290 24.68 9.50 -20.25
C LEU A 290 25.31 9.87 -21.60
N LYS A 291 25.50 8.90 -22.49
CA LYS A 291 26.05 9.13 -23.84
C LYS A 291 25.23 10.14 -24.64
N PRO A 292 25.80 10.84 -25.61
CA PRO A 292 25.03 11.54 -26.64
C PRO A 292 24.04 10.58 -27.30
N LYS A 293 22.77 10.99 -27.39
CA LYS A 293 21.61 10.17 -27.80
C LYS A 293 21.25 9.03 -26.83
N GLY A 294 21.92 8.90 -25.72
CA GLY A 294 21.50 8.03 -24.62
C GLY A 294 20.14 8.47 -24.05
N VAL A 295 19.48 7.57 -23.36
CA VAL A 295 18.11 7.81 -22.84
C VAL A 295 18.09 7.65 -21.33
N ILE A 296 17.55 8.64 -20.65
CA ILE A 296 17.15 8.52 -19.24
C ILE A 296 15.65 8.24 -19.18
N THR A 297 15.28 7.24 -18.42
CA THR A 297 13.89 6.88 -18.13
C THR A 297 13.68 6.83 -16.63
N ALA A 298 12.63 7.50 -16.11
CA ALA A 298 12.29 7.45 -14.70
C ALA A 298 10.84 7.01 -14.51
N GLN A 299 10.57 6.28 -13.46
CA GLN A 299 9.24 6.19 -12.91
C GLN A 299 8.85 7.55 -12.31
N VAL A 300 7.63 8.00 -12.55
CA VAL A 300 7.19 9.34 -12.12
C VAL A 300 5.84 9.31 -11.37
N GLY A 301 5.38 8.12 -11.00
CA GLY A 301 4.17 7.95 -10.21
C GLY A 301 2.87 7.99 -11.01
N SER A 302 1.78 8.18 -10.29
CA SER A 302 0.42 8.17 -10.85
C SER A 302 -0.17 9.56 -10.96
N GLN A 303 -0.50 9.98 -12.19
CA GLN A 303 -1.24 11.22 -12.44
C GLN A 303 -2.62 11.22 -11.78
N ASP A 304 -3.22 10.04 -11.61
CA ASP A 304 -4.56 9.91 -11.04
C ASP A 304 -4.55 10.12 -9.51
N LYS A 305 -3.44 9.79 -8.83
CA LYS A 305 -3.32 9.83 -7.37
C LYS A 305 -2.49 11.01 -6.86
N LYS A 306 -1.35 11.27 -7.51
CA LYS A 306 -0.38 12.29 -7.07
C LYS A 306 0.04 13.20 -8.25
N PRO A 307 -0.88 13.95 -8.89
CA PRO A 307 -0.60 14.73 -10.10
C PRO A 307 0.54 15.74 -9.92
N HIS A 308 0.63 16.40 -8.75
CA HIS A 308 1.69 17.39 -8.48
C HIS A 308 3.10 16.77 -8.50
N GLN A 309 3.25 15.54 -8.06
CA GLN A 309 4.55 14.84 -8.09
C GLN A 309 4.94 14.48 -9.52
N VAL A 310 3.98 13.98 -10.31
CA VAL A 310 4.22 13.71 -11.75
C VAL A 310 4.63 15.00 -12.47
N ASP A 311 3.93 16.10 -12.24
CA ASP A 311 4.27 17.40 -12.85
C ASP A 311 5.66 17.88 -12.41
N SER A 312 6.03 17.68 -11.14
CA SER A 312 7.36 18.02 -10.61
C SER A 312 8.47 17.21 -11.30
N TRP A 313 8.31 15.90 -11.44
CA TRP A 313 9.21 15.05 -12.20
C TRP A 313 9.36 15.51 -13.66
N LEU A 314 8.24 15.74 -14.35
CA LEU A 314 8.25 16.19 -15.74
C LEU A 314 8.95 17.54 -15.91
N ASN A 315 8.80 18.46 -14.96
CA ASN A 315 9.49 19.75 -14.97
C ASN A 315 11.02 19.55 -14.87
N VAL A 316 11.50 18.67 -13.99
CA VAL A 316 12.93 18.34 -13.86
C VAL A 316 13.49 17.82 -15.18
N PHE A 317 12.78 16.88 -15.83
CA PHE A 317 13.22 16.31 -17.10
C PHE A 317 13.18 17.33 -18.25
N ASN A 318 12.11 18.09 -18.37
CA ASN A 318 11.95 19.08 -19.45
C ASN A 318 12.99 20.21 -19.36
N GLN A 319 13.40 20.62 -18.15
CA GLN A 319 14.45 21.62 -17.98
C GLN A 319 15.83 21.15 -18.44
N ASN A 320 16.11 19.85 -18.38
CA ASN A 320 17.44 19.31 -18.67
C ASN A 320 17.54 18.67 -20.08
N PHE A 321 16.46 18.10 -20.59
CA PHE A 321 16.47 17.34 -21.86
C PHE A 321 15.54 17.91 -22.95
N GLY A 322 14.68 18.86 -22.64
CA GLY A 322 13.75 19.47 -23.58
C GLY A 322 12.48 18.67 -23.76
N ASN A 323 12.41 17.74 -24.72
CA ASN A 323 11.22 16.97 -25.01
C ASN A 323 11.19 15.64 -24.24
N THR A 324 10.24 15.52 -23.32
CA THR A 324 10.01 14.30 -22.52
C THR A 324 8.83 13.52 -23.07
N LYS A 325 9.02 12.24 -23.32
CA LYS A 325 7.95 11.31 -23.71
C LYS A 325 7.40 10.60 -22.49
N LEU A 326 6.08 10.59 -22.33
CA LEU A 326 5.38 9.90 -21.26
C LEU A 326 4.80 8.57 -21.76
N SER A 327 5.10 7.48 -21.08
CA SER A 327 4.47 6.17 -21.25
C SER A 327 3.62 5.85 -20.02
N ARG A 328 2.53 5.10 -20.20
CA ARG A 328 1.57 4.83 -19.13
C ARG A 328 1.10 3.38 -19.18
N VAL A 329 0.96 2.74 -18.00
CA VAL A 329 0.40 1.39 -17.85
C VAL A 329 -0.44 1.30 -16.58
N TYR A 330 -1.57 0.59 -16.64
CA TYR A 330 -2.37 0.31 -15.44
C TYR A 330 -1.76 -0.86 -14.67
N ILE A 331 -1.50 -0.67 -13.37
CA ILE A 331 -0.98 -1.69 -12.46
C ILE A 331 -2.10 -2.09 -11.50
N PRO A 332 -2.66 -3.30 -11.63
CA PRO A 332 -3.79 -3.73 -10.81
C PRO A 332 -3.53 -3.67 -9.31
N SER A 333 -2.34 -4.09 -8.84
CA SER A 333 -1.99 -4.05 -7.42
C SER A 333 -1.90 -2.63 -6.88
N PHE A 334 -1.53 -1.65 -7.71
CA PHE A 334 -1.51 -0.23 -7.33
C PHE A 334 -2.89 0.44 -7.43
N ASP A 335 -3.83 -0.21 -8.16
CA ASP A 335 -5.15 0.32 -8.50
C ASP A 335 -5.07 1.73 -9.14
N CYS A 336 -4.11 1.91 -10.02
CA CYS A 336 -3.95 3.13 -10.81
C CYS A 336 -3.07 2.92 -12.04
N SER A 337 -3.09 3.90 -12.92
CA SER A 337 -2.14 3.97 -14.02
C SER A 337 -0.83 4.60 -13.54
N TRP A 338 0.27 3.94 -13.86
CA TRP A 338 1.62 4.39 -13.54
C TRP A 338 2.29 5.00 -14.75
N ASN A 339 3.10 6.03 -14.57
CA ASN A 339 3.73 6.77 -15.64
C ASN A 339 5.25 6.62 -15.60
N PHE A 340 5.84 6.57 -16.79
CA PHE A 340 7.29 6.58 -17.01
C PHE A 340 7.63 7.72 -17.96
N SER A 341 8.58 8.55 -17.56
CA SER A 341 9.11 9.63 -18.40
C SER A 341 10.40 9.20 -19.07
N SER A 342 10.57 9.44 -20.36
CA SER A 342 11.81 9.13 -21.08
C SER A 342 12.26 10.32 -21.89
N SER A 343 13.55 10.65 -21.81
CA SER A 343 14.18 11.78 -22.48
C SER A 343 15.52 11.39 -23.09
N ILE A 344 15.84 12.01 -24.25
CA ILE A 344 17.09 11.78 -24.98
C ILE A 344 18.10 12.85 -24.59
N ASN A 345 19.34 12.45 -24.33
CA ASN A 345 20.47 13.36 -24.19
C ASN A 345 20.92 13.86 -25.58
N HIS A 346 20.95 15.16 -25.79
CA HIS A 346 21.21 15.81 -27.11
C HIS A 346 22.70 16.12 -27.30
#